data_e408be5241e8a3d1eb3d91274260a0f4
#
_entry.id   e408be5241e8a3d1eb3d91274260a0f4
#
_cell.length_a   1.000
_cell.length_b   1.000
_cell.length_c   1.000
_cell.angle_alpha   90.00
_cell.angle_beta   90.00
_cell.angle_gamma   90.00
#
_symmetry.space_group_name_H-M   'P 1'
#
loop_
_entity.id
_entity.type
_entity.pdbx_description
1 polymer ?
#
loop_
_entity_poly.entity_id
_entity_poly.type
_entity_poly.pdbx_seq_one_letter_code
_entity_poly.pdbx_strand_id
1 'polypeptide(L)'
;MLPLKNMINEAYSLDIGRKIKAQARQAMKDGDYIGARAPYGYRKDPENCHKLLIDEAAAPVVQQIFQWAYERVALNRIVRNLNEMGIPAPSHYKKTTGEITSPGLIGSGKWQTRTVMKILESEVYTGDLVQGKTKIVDHQQVQAGDDNLIVARHTHEPIISHAVFEAVQDYRKPVSYTHLRAHETSAH
;
A
#
# COMPACT_ATOMS: atom_id res chain seq x y z
N MET A 1 -31.57 -13.93 34.62
CA MET A 1 -31.70 -12.68 33.80
C MET A 1 -30.43 -12.23 33.07
N LEU A 2 -29.29 -12.92 33.18
CA LEU A 2 -28.02 -12.60 32.48
C LEU A 2 -27.98 -12.92 30.97
N PRO A 3 -28.61 -13.99 30.44
CA PRO A 3 -28.44 -14.37 29.03
C PRO A 3 -29.04 -13.35 28.05
N LEU A 4 -30.17 -12.75 28.33
CA LEU A 4 -30.87 -11.82 27.44
C LEU A 4 -30.09 -10.50 27.25
N LYS A 5 -29.51 -9.97 28.34
CA LYS A 5 -28.66 -8.77 28.27
C LYS A 5 -27.43 -8.97 27.40
N ASN A 6 -26.78 -10.13 27.47
CA ASN A 6 -25.61 -10.46 26.67
C ASN A 6 -25.98 -10.58 25.20
N MET A 7 -27.11 -11.21 24.86
CA MET A 7 -27.58 -11.29 23.46
C MET A 7 -27.91 -9.92 22.87
N ILE A 8 -28.53 -9.02 23.64
CA ILE A 8 -28.84 -7.66 23.20
C ILE A 8 -27.54 -6.87 22.98
N ASN A 9 -26.56 -6.94 23.88
CA ASN A 9 -25.28 -6.26 23.76
C ASN A 9 -24.49 -6.80 22.59
N GLU A 10 -24.51 -8.10 22.33
CA GLU A 10 -23.85 -8.72 21.19
C GLU A 10 -24.49 -8.27 19.86
N ALA A 11 -25.82 -8.30 19.76
CA ALA A 11 -26.54 -7.82 18.59
C ALA A 11 -26.26 -6.34 18.31
N TYR A 12 -26.22 -5.51 19.35
CA TYR A 12 -25.89 -4.09 19.26
C TYR A 12 -24.45 -3.85 18.78
N SER A 13 -23.50 -4.61 19.33
CA SER A 13 -22.09 -4.54 18.91
C SER A 13 -21.90 -4.95 17.45
N LEU A 14 -22.62 -5.99 16.99
CA LEU A 14 -22.60 -6.43 15.60
C LEU A 14 -23.18 -5.37 14.65
N ASP A 15 -24.29 -4.72 15.04
CA ASP A 15 -24.92 -3.66 14.24
C ASP A 15 -23.99 -2.44 14.10
N ILE A 16 -23.39 -1.99 15.21
CA ILE A 16 -22.38 -0.92 15.19
C ILE A 16 -21.21 -1.29 14.28
N GLY A 17 -20.69 -2.51 14.40
CA GLY A 17 -19.59 -2.98 13.57
C GLY A 17 -19.92 -2.98 12.07
N ARG A 18 -21.17 -3.35 11.71
CA ARG A 18 -21.65 -3.28 10.33
C ARG A 18 -21.74 -1.83 9.81
N LYS A 19 -22.27 -0.92 10.62
CA LYS A 19 -22.38 0.51 10.28
C LYS A 19 -21.01 1.15 10.06
N ILE A 20 -20.04 0.89 10.95
CA ILE A 20 -18.66 1.38 10.81
C ILE A 20 -18.02 0.86 9.52
N LYS A 21 -18.17 -0.44 9.21
CA LYS A 21 -17.65 -1.02 7.96
C LYS A 21 -18.31 -0.42 6.72
N ALA A 22 -19.62 -0.21 6.75
CA ALA A 22 -20.34 0.40 5.63
C ALA A 22 -19.90 1.85 5.41
N GLN A 23 -19.72 2.63 6.47
CA GLN A 23 -19.25 4.00 6.43
C GLN A 23 -17.81 4.08 5.89
N ALA A 24 -16.91 3.24 6.40
CA ALA A 24 -15.54 3.16 5.89
C ALA A 24 -15.51 2.78 4.40
N ARG A 25 -16.38 1.84 3.97
CA ARG A 25 -16.47 1.45 2.56
C ARG A 25 -17.00 2.59 1.68
N GLN A 26 -17.92 3.38 2.18
CA GLN A 26 -18.41 4.56 1.45
C GLN A 26 -17.29 5.61 1.34
N ALA A 27 -16.61 5.93 2.42
CA ALA A 27 -15.47 6.86 2.40
C ALA A 27 -14.38 6.44 1.40
N MET A 28 -14.05 5.14 1.30
CA MET A 28 -13.13 4.64 0.26
C MET A 28 -13.63 4.93 -1.16
N LYS A 29 -14.94 4.78 -1.42
CA LYS A 29 -15.56 5.06 -2.74
C LYS A 29 -15.53 6.55 -3.07
N ASP A 30 -15.67 7.40 -2.04
CA ASP A 30 -15.61 8.85 -2.15
C ASP A 30 -14.17 9.37 -2.34
N GLY A 31 -13.19 8.47 -2.35
CA GLY A 31 -11.77 8.80 -2.56
C GLY A 31 -11.03 9.20 -1.28
N ASP A 32 -11.58 8.91 -0.13
CA ASP A 32 -10.94 9.16 1.15
C ASP A 32 -9.91 8.06 1.47
N TYR A 33 -8.74 8.48 1.94
CA TYR A 33 -7.73 7.57 2.45
C TYR A 33 -8.05 7.17 3.89
N ILE A 34 -8.39 5.91 4.11
CA ILE A 34 -8.77 5.41 5.45
C ILE A 34 -7.63 4.76 6.23
N GLY A 35 -6.44 4.65 5.66
CA GLY A 35 -5.29 4.08 6.36
C GLY A 35 -4.92 4.89 7.61
N ALA A 36 -4.50 4.19 8.68
CA ALA A 36 -4.11 4.83 9.93
C ALA A 36 -2.93 5.81 9.76
N ARG A 37 -2.00 5.47 8.88
CA ARG A 37 -0.80 6.28 8.58
C ARG A 37 -0.67 6.49 7.08
N ALA A 38 -0.20 7.68 6.67
CA ALA A 38 0.09 7.96 5.28
C ALA A 38 1.16 7.00 4.72
N PRO A 39 1.17 6.65 3.43
CA PRO A 39 2.28 5.98 2.76
C PRO A 39 3.57 6.83 2.86
N TYR A 40 4.73 6.19 2.76
CA TYR A 40 6.00 6.92 2.71
C TYR A 40 6.06 7.79 1.44
N GLY A 41 6.48 9.04 1.56
CA GLY A 41 6.38 10.03 0.48
C GLY A 41 5.13 10.90 0.54
N TYR A 42 4.16 10.54 1.38
CA TYR A 42 2.97 11.33 1.67
C TYR A 42 2.84 11.59 3.17
N ARG A 43 2.13 12.65 3.50
CA ARG A 43 1.63 12.97 4.84
C ARG A 43 0.12 13.16 4.80
N LYS A 44 -0.54 13.00 5.93
CA LYS A 44 -1.96 13.34 6.04
C LYS A 44 -2.14 14.86 6.11
N ASP A 45 -3.21 15.33 5.48
CA ASP A 45 -3.61 16.73 5.62
C ASP A 45 -4.03 17.01 7.07
N PRO A 46 -3.48 18.05 7.72
CA PRO A 46 -3.87 18.43 9.08
C PRO A 46 -5.36 18.84 9.20
N GLU A 47 -5.95 19.39 8.14
CA GLU A 47 -7.36 19.80 8.12
C GLU A 47 -8.31 18.64 7.78
N ASN A 48 -7.83 17.67 6.99
CA ASN A 48 -8.59 16.48 6.63
C ASN A 48 -7.72 15.23 6.62
N CYS A 49 -7.73 14.49 7.71
CA CYS A 49 -6.89 13.28 7.89
C CYS A 49 -7.18 12.16 6.86
N HIS A 50 -8.17 12.29 6.01
CA HIS A 50 -8.50 11.38 4.91
C HIS A 50 -7.85 11.79 3.58
N LYS A 51 -7.20 12.94 3.51
CA LYS A 51 -6.46 13.38 2.32
C LYS A 51 -4.96 13.18 2.49
N LEU A 52 -4.32 12.86 1.36
CA LEU A 52 -2.87 12.72 1.27
C LEU A 52 -2.28 13.95 0.59
N LEU A 53 -1.26 14.53 1.22
CA LEU A 53 -0.43 15.60 0.68
C LEU A 53 0.99 15.07 0.45
N ILE A 54 1.68 15.57 -0.56
CA ILE A 54 3.09 15.22 -0.79
C ILE A 54 3.94 15.63 0.42
N ASP A 55 4.81 14.73 0.84
CA ASP A 55 5.87 15.01 1.81
C ASP A 55 7.15 15.36 1.03
N GLU A 56 7.48 16.64 0.96
CA GLU A 56 8.60 17.16 0.16
C GLU A 56 9.96 16.55 0.55
N ALA A 57 10.11 16.10 1.79
CA ALA A 57 11.34 15.46 2.25
C ALA A 57 11.43 13.98 1.85
N ALA A 58 10.31 13.27 1.81
CA ALA A 58 10.27 11.83 1.54
C ALA A 58 9.92 11.50 0.08
N ALA A 59 9.17 12.34 -0.63
CA ALA A 59 8.75 12.11 -2.00
C ALA A 59 9.94 11.94 -2.99
N PRO A 60 11.03 12.71 -2.92
CA PRO A 60 12.19 12.52 -3.79
C PRO A 60 12.82 11.12 -3.66
N VAL A 61 12.77 10.53 -2.46
CA VAL A 61 13.28 9.16 -2.25
C VAL A 61 12.42 8.14 -2.96
N VAL A 62 11.09 8.33 -2.95
CA VAL A 62 10.16 7.47 -3.71
C VAL A 62 10.42 7.60 -5.21
N GLN A 63 10.56 8.81 -5.73
CA GLN A 63 10.90 9.06 -7.13
C GLN A 63 12.20 8.35 -7.51
N GLN A 64 13.23 8.45 -6.68
CA GLN A 64 14.52 7.78 -6.90
C GLN A 64 14.40 6.26 -6.92
N ILE A 65 13.59 5.68 -6.03
CA ILE A 65 13.33 4.23 -6.02
C ILE A 65 12.67 3.78 -7.32
N PHE A 66 11.66 4.52 -7.80
CA PHE A 66 11.00 4.22 -9.07
C PHE A 66 11.91 4.43 -10.27
N GLN A 67 12.76 5.47 -10.26
CA GLN A 67 13.75 5.70 -11.30
C GLN A 67 14.73 4.54 -11.43
N TRP A 68 15.30 4.07 -10.30
CA TRP A 68 16.20 2.91 -10.32
C TRP A 68 15.49 1.62 -10.76
N ALA A 69 14.23 1.44 -10.36
CA ALA A 69 13.46 0.29 -10.81
C ALA A 69 13.17 0.34 -12.32
N TYR A 70 12.87 1.54 -12.85
CA TYR A 70 12.67 1.77 -14.27
C TYR A 70 13.97 1.50 -15.08
N GLU A 71 15.12 1.88 -14.53
CA GLU A 71 16.47 1.58 -15.08
C GLU A 71 16.88 0.10 -14.86
N ARG A 72 15.98 -0.73 -14.36
CA ARG A 72 16.20 -2.17 -14.11
C ARG A 72 17.31 -2.47 -13.10
N VAL A 73 17.58 -1.57 -12.18
CA VAL A 73 18.49 -1.82 -11.07
C VAL A 73 17.90 -2.89 -10.15
N ALA A 74 18.69 -3.91 -9.83
CA ALA A 74 18.25 -5.01 -8.97
C ALA A 74 17.80 -4.50 -7.58
N LEU A 75 16.70 -5.06 -7.03
CA LEU A 75 16.12 -4.63 -5.76
C LEU A 75 17.14 -4.58 -4.61
N ASN A 76 18.00 -5.60 -4.52
CA ASN A 76 19.04 -5.64 -3.49
C ASN A 76 20.07 -4.49 -3.63
N ARG A 77 20.30 -4.03 -4.87
CA ARG A 77 21.19 -2.89 -5.13
C ARG A 77 20.49 -1.59 -4.71
N ILE A 78 19.20 -1.44 -5.02
CA ILE A 78 18.39 -0.29 -4.56
C ILE A 78 18.44 -0.19 -3.03
N VAL A 79 18.19 -1.30 -2.33
CA VAL A 79 18.25 -1.37 -0.86
C VAL A 79 19.64 -0.98 -0.34
N ARG A 80 20.69 -1.48 -0.97
CA ARG A 80 22.07 -1.14 -0.59
C ARG A 80 22.33 0.35 -0.77
N ASN A 81 22.01 0.92 -1.92
CA ASN A 81 22.20 2.34 -2.21
C ASN A 81 21.50 3.22 -1.16
N LEU A 82 20.22 2.94 -0.86
CA LEU A 82 19.46 3.68 0.15
C LEU A 82 20.12 3.64 1.54
N ASN A 83 20.64 2.46 1.93
CA ASN A 83 21.32 2.30 3.22
C ASN A 83 22.71 2.96 3.23
N GLU A 84 23.48 2.90 2.15
CA GLU A 84 24.79 3.55 2.00
C GLU A 84 24.67 5.08 1.99
N MET A 85 23.59 5.61 1.40
CA MET A 85 23.27 7.05 1.44
C MET A 85 22.76 7.53 2.81
N GLY A 86 22.58 6.62 3.78
CA GLY A 86 22.10 6.96 5.11
C GLY A 86 20.64 7.42 5.16
N ILE A 87 19.84 7.13 4.11
CA ILE A 87 18.43 7.51 4.06
C ILE A 87 17.66 6.66 5.06
N PRO A 88 16.91 7.27 6.00
CA PRO A 88 16.16 6.51 7.00
C PRO A 88 15.03 5.71 6.35
N ALA A 89 14.88 4.45 6.77
CA ALA A 89 13.74 3.63 6.33
C ALA A 89 12.40 4.24 6.78
N PRO A 90 11.28 3.94 6.11
CA PRO A 90 9.98 4.59 6.37
C PRO A 90 9.55 4.58 7.84
N SER A 91 9.76 3.49 8.56
CA SER A 91 9.41 3.42 9.99
C SER A 91 10.27 4.35 10.86
N HIS A 92 11.56 4.46 10.53
CA HIS A 92 12.48 5.35 11.24
C HIS A 92 12.19 6.81 10.90
N TYR A 93 11.95 7.12 9.63
CA TYR A 93 11.54 8.45 9.18
C TYR A 93 10.27 8.91 9.92
N LYS A 94 9.24 8.07 9.99
CA LYS A 94 7.99 8.37 10.70
C LYS A 94 8.13 8.52 12.21
N LYS A 95 9.19 7.95 12.79
CA LYS A 95 9.53 8.22 14.18
C LYS A 95 10.09 9.64 14.33
N THR A 96 10.98 10.06 13.43
CA THR A 96 11.58 11.41 13.50
C THR A 96 10.55 12.50 13.26
N THR A 97 9.52 12.24 12.45
CA THR A 97 8.39 13.16 12.21
C THR A 97 7.31 13.09 13.29
N GLY A 98 7.44 12.19 14.29
CA GLY A 98 6.48 12.05 15.38
C GLY A 98 5.21 11.24 15.05
N GLU A 99 5.08 10.71 13.84
CA GLU A 99 3.94 9.86 13.45
C GLU A 99 3.93 8.50 14.17
N ILE A 100 5.09 8.01 14.60
CA ILE A 100 5.25 6.75 15.33
C ILE A 100 5.94 7.05 16.67
N THR A 101 5.23 6.79 17.75
CA THR A 101 5.73 6.94 19.11
C THR A 101 6.14 5.62 19.77
N SER A 102 5.60 4.50 19.29
CA SER A 102 5.83 3.16 19.88
C SER A 102 7.16 2.56 19.41
N PRO A 103 8.11 2.25 20.33
CA PRO A 103 9.43 1.72 19.96
C PRO A 103 9.38 0.39 19.17
N GLY A 104 8.43 -0.49 19.49
CA GLY A 104 8.30 -1.82 18.86
C GLY A 104 7.93 -1.81 17.36
N LEU A 105 7.54 -0.65 16.81
CA LEU A 105 7.17 -0.51 15.40
C LEU A 105 8.32 -0.05 14.50
N ILE A 106 9.51 0.20 15.04
CA ILE A 106 10.59 0.89 14.33
C ILE A 106 11.54 -0.09 13.61
N GLY A 107 11.61 -1.32 14.05
CA GLY A 107 12.53 -2.31 13.49
C GLY A 107 14.01 -1.85 13.53
N SER A 108 14.81 -2.32 12.56
CA SER A 108 16.25 -2.00 12.48
C SER A 108 16.56 -0.59 11.96
N GLY A 109 15.57 0.17 11.52
CA GLY A 109 15.76 1.47 10.87
C GLY A 109 16.39 1.42 9.48
N LYS A 110 16.78 0.25 8.99
CA LYS A 110 17.37 0.03 7.66
C LYS A 110 16.32 -0.35 6.62
N TRP A 111 16.56 0.06 5.39
CA TRP A 111 15.80 -0.40 4.25
C TRP A 111 15.94 -1.89 4.04
N GLN A 112 14.86 -2.53 3.65
CA GLN A 112 14.77 -3.95 3.33
C GLN A 112 14.11 -4.13 1.97
N THR A 113 14.42 -5.22 1.27
CA THR A 113 13.85 -5.54 -0.03
C THR A 113 12.32 -5.53 -0.01
N ARG A 114 11.71 -6.08 1.04
CA ARG A 114 10.25 -6.08 1.20
C ARG A 114 9.64 -4.68 1.30
N THR A 115 10.36 -3.72 1.90
CA THR A 115 9.90 -2.33 2.00
C THR A 115 9.91 -1.66 0.63
N VAL A 116 11.00 -1.83 -0.14
CA VAL A 116 11.11 -1.33 -1.51
C VAL A 116 10.05 -1.97 -2.41
N MET A 117 9.86 -3.30 -2.30
CA MET A 117 8.80 -4.00 -3.06
C MET A 117 7.42 -3.42 -2.79
N LYS A 118 7.05 -3.20 -1.53
CA LYS A 118 5.75 -2.60 -1.17
C LYS A 118 5.55 -1.20 -1.75
N ILE A 119 6.61 -0.41 -1.83
CA ILE A 119 6.56 0.91 -2.47
C ILE A 119 6.29 0.74 -3.96
N LEU A 120 7.07 -0.09 -4.65
CA LEU A 120 6.95 -0.31 -6.09
C LEU A 120 5.61 -0.96 -6.50
N GLU A 121 4.93 -1.67 -5.61
CA GLU A 121 3.62 -2.34 -5.85
C GLU A 121 2.43 -1.45 -5.52
N SER A 122 2.65 -0.26 -4.99
CA SER A 122 1.56 0.56 -4.48
C SER A 122 1.14 1.62 -5.50
N GLU A 123 -0.08 1.50 -6.00
CA GLU A 123 -0.70 2.45 -6.93
C GLU A 123 -0.94 3.83 -6.33
N VAL A 124 -0.85 3.98 -5.01
CA VAL A 124 -1.01 5.26 -4.32
C VAL A 124 -0.06 6.34 -4.87
N TYR A 125 1.10 5.95 -5.36
CA TYR A 125 2.09 6.88 -5.90
C TYR A 125 1.71 7.49 -7.26
N THR A 126 0.70 6.94 -7.93
CA THR A 126 0.14 7.47 -9.18
C THR A 126 -1.05 8.41 -8.97
N GLY A 127 -1.42 8.68 -7.70
CA GLY A 127 -2.59 9.49 -7.36
C GLY A 127 -3.88 8.68 -7.20
N ASP A 128 -3.83 7.36 -7.38
CA ASP A 128 -4.98 6.47 -7.25
C ASP A 128 -4.97 5.73 -5.91
N LEU A 129 -6.12 5.54 -5.31
CA LEU A 129 -6.29 4.75 -4.10
C LEU A 129 -6.89 3.38 -4.43
N VAL A 130 -6.16 2.32 -4.12
CA VAL A 130 -6.66 0.94 -4.15
C VAL A 130 -6.73 0.43 -2.72
N GLN A 131 -7.93 0.42 -2.18
CA GLN A 131 -8.23 0.10 -0.79
C GLN A 131 -9.07 -1.18 -0.70
N GLY A 132 -9.30 -1.69 0.53
CA GLY A 132 -10.06 -2.93 0.73
C GLY A 132 -9.28 -4.22 0.46
N LYS A 133 -7.94 -4.14 0.29
CA LYS A 133 -7.05 -5.31 0.05
C LYS A 133 -7.09 -6.35 1.18
N THR A 134 -7.53 -5.96 2.38
CA THR A 134 -7.58 -6.84 3.55
C THR A 134 -8.90 -6.69 4.31
N LYS A 135 -9.32 -7.76 4.97
CA LYS A 135 -10.47 -7.78 5.87
C LYS A 135 -10.11 -8.46 7.20
N ILE A 136 -10.85 -8.15 8.25
CA ILE A 136 -10.68 -8.81 9.55
C ILE A 136 -11.70 -9.93 9.64
N VAL A 137 -11.21 -11.15 9.85
CA VAL A 137 -11.99 -12.36 10.14
C VAL A 137 -11.42 -12.97 11.40
N ASP A 138 -12.26 -13.22 12.39
CA ASP A 138 -11.87 -13.81 13.68
C ASP A 138 -10.66 -13.13 14.34
N HIS A 139 -10.69 -11.79 14.38
CA HIS A 139 -9.62 -10.92 14.89
C HIS A 139 -8.28 -10.99 14.12
N GLN A 140 -8.23 -11.72 13.01
CA GLN A 140 -7.06 -11.80 12.14
C GLN A 140 -7.26 -11.02 10.85
N GLN A 141 -6.20 -10.32 10.43
CA GLN A 141 -6.19 -9.63 9.15
C GLN A 141 -5.87 -10.64 8.03
N VAL A 142 -6.82 -10.86 7.14
CA VAL A 142 -6.68 -11.75 5.98
C VAL A 142 -6.79 -10.96 4.68
N GLN A 143 -6.23 -11.49 3.61
CA GLN A 143 -6.42 -10.92 2.27
C GLN A 143 -7.92 -10.96 1.91
N ALA A 144 -8.42 -9.84 1.42
CA ALA A 144 -9.76 -9.79 0.84
C ALA A 144 -9.67 -10.24 -0.62
N GLY A 145 -10.72 -10.91 -1.11
CA GLY A 145 -10.81 -11.20 -2.54
C GLY A 145 -10.97 -9.92 -3.37
N ASP A 146 -10.75 -10.03 -4.67
CA ASP A 146 -10.81 -8.89 -5.61
C ASP A 146 -12.15 -8.14 -5.57
N ASP A 147 -13.24 -8.82 -5.25
CA ASP A 147 -14.58 -8.23 -5.07
C ASP A 147 -14.66 -7.16 -3.96
N ASN A 148 -13.68 -7.13 -3.06
CA ASN A 148 -13.63 -6.14 -1.99
C ASN A 148 -12.73 -4.93 -2.30
N LEU A 149 -12.00 -4.97 -3.43
CA LEU A 149 -11.17 -3.85 -3.85
C LEU A 149 -12.04 -2.66 -4.23
N ILE A 150 -11.65 -1.51 -3.73
CA ILE A 150 -12.26 -0.23 -4.08
C ILE A 150 -11.17 0.64 -4.68
N VAL A 151 -11.36 1.01 -5.94
CA VAL A 151 -10.44 1.88 -6.67
C VAL A 151 -11.07 3.26 -6.79
N ALA A 152 -10.40 4.26 -6.26
CA ALA A 152 -10.73 5.66 -6.46
C ALA A 152 -9.56 6.35 -7.17
N ARG A 153 -9.83 6.97 -8.32
CA ARG A 153 -8.80 7.56 -9.19
C ARG A 153 -8.64 9.05 -8.92
N HIS A 154 -7.42 9.56 -9.13
CA HIS A 154 -7.09 11.00 -9.04
C HIS A 154 -7.52 11.62 -7.70
N THR A 155 -7.29 10.93 -6.59
CA THR A 155 -7.70 11.38 -5.26
C THR A 155 -6.72 12.36 -4.62
N HIS A 156 -5.47 12.35 -5.07
CA HIS A 156 -4.38 13.17 -4.54
C HIS A 156 -3.29 13.39 -5.61
N GLU A 157 -2.37 14.29 -5.33
CA GLU A 157 -1.26 14.60 -6.23
C GLU A 157 -0.31 13.41 -6.39
N PRO A 158 0.01 12.98 -7.63
CA PRO A 158 0.89 11.84 -7.87
C PRO A 158 2.35 12.19 -7.64
N ILE A 159 3.13 11.27 -7.06
CA ILE A 159 4.61 11.37 -6.96
C ILE A 159 5.27 10.90 -8.24
N ILE A 160 4.67 9.93 -8.94
CA ILE A 160 5.13 9.37 -10.20
C ILE A 160 3.98 9.29 -11.20
N SER A 161 4.31 9.26 -12.49
CA SER A 161 3.31 9.07 -13.55
C SER A 161 2.86 7.61 -13.64
N HIS A 162 1.62 7.38 -14.11
CA HIS A 162 1.10 6.05 -14.43
C HIS A 162 2.03 5.29 -15.40
N ALA A 163 2.58 5.97 -16.42
CA ALA A 163 3.47 5.35 -17.40
C ALA A 163 4.73 4.75 -16.76
N VAL A 164 5.34 5.46 -15.80
CA VAL A 164 6.51 4.93 -15.06
C VAL A 164 6.11 3.76 -14.18
N PHE A 165 4.97 3.87 -13.49
CA PHE A 165 4.46 2.78 -12.65
C PHE A 165 4.21 1.51 -13.48
N GLU A 166 3.48 1.60 -14.59
CA GLU A 166 3.17 0.48 -15.47
C GLU A 166 4.44 -0.17 -16.05
N ALA A 167 5.38 0.63 -16.54
CA ALA A 167 6.65 0.12 -17.04
C ALA A 167 7.44 -0.68 -15.99
N VAL A 168 7.42 -0.22 -14.72
CA VAL A 168 8.03 -0.94 -13.61
C VAL A 168 7.28 -2.24 -13.29
N GLN A 169 5.92 -2.23 -13.33
CA GLN A 169 5.14 -3.44 -13.10
C GLN A 169 5.35 -4.49 -14.19
N ASP A 170 5.36 -4.09 -15.45
CA ASP A 170 5.51 -5.02 -16.58
C ASP A 170 6.84 -5.75 -16.55
N TYR A 171 7.92 -5.05 -16.21
CA TYR A 171 9.23 -5.69 -16.02
C TYR A 171 9.26 -6.65 -14.82
N ARG A 172 8.49 -6.37 -13.76
CA ARG A 172 8.47 -7.18 -12.53
C ARG A 172 7.53 -8.38 -12.59
N LYS A 173 6.59 -8.42 -13.53
CA LYS A 173 5.78 -9.61 -13.77
C LYS A 173 6.71 -10.75 -14.17
N PRO A 174 6.64 -11.93 -13.51
CA PRO A 174 7.38 -13.10 -13.99
C PRO A 174 6.91 -13.37 -15.42
N VAL A 175 7.87 -13.49 -16.36
CA VAL A 175 7.58 -13.93 -17.72
C VAL A 175 6.94 -15.30 -17.61
N SER A 176 5.63 -15.37 -17.74
CA SER A 176 4.94 -16.62 -17.90
C SER A 176 5.39 -17.18 -19.26
N TYR A 177 6.29 -18.17 -19.20
CA TYR A 177 6.64 -18.95 -20.39
C TYR A 177 5.37 -19.66 -20.86
N THR A 178 4.59 -19.00 -21.69
CA THR A 178 3.65 -19.68 -22.56
C THR A 178 4.50 -20.50 -23.51
N HIS A 179 4.61 -21.80 -23.23
CA HIS A 179 5.09 -22.78 -24.20
C HIS A 179 4.27 -22.61 -25.48
N LEU A 180 4.85 -21.94 -26.46
CA LEU A 180 4.49 -22.12 -27.86
C LEU A 180 4.82 -23.58 -28.17
N ARG A 181 3.82 -24.43 -27.99
CA ARG A 181 3.83 -25.78 -28.53
C ARG A 181 3.87 -25.61 -30.06
N ALA A 182 5.06 -25.77 -30.61
CA ALA A 182 5.22 -25.93 -32.06
C ALA A 182 4.35 -27.12 -32.46
N HIS A 183 3.33 -26.85 -33.25
CA HIS A 183 2.67 -27.89 -34.03
C HIS A 183 3.70 -28.33 -35.08
N GLU A 184 4.36 -29.46 -34.81
CA GLU A 184 4.96 -30.23 -35.87
C GLU A 184 3.83 -30.84 -36.70
N THR A 185 3.63 -30.24 -37.83
CA THR A 185 2.90 -30.89 -38.94
C THR A 185 3.79 -32.00 -39.49
N SER A 186 3.54 -33.23 -39.05
CA SER A 186 4.02 -34.40 -39.78
C SER A 186 3.17 -34.55 -41.03
N ALA A 187 3.77 -34.24 -42.17
CA ALA A 187 3.33 -34.70 -43.47
C ALA A 187 3.78 -36.13 -43.69
N HIS A 188 2.86 -37.03 -43.92
CA HIS A 188 3.00 -38.17 -44.80
C HIS A 188 1.62 -38.58 -45.30
#